data_45f07a53414e10ab3a13bfe7c69a2b35
#
_entry.id   45f07a53414e10ab3a13bfe7c69a2b35
#
_cell.length_a   1.000
_cell.length_b   1.000
_cell.length_c   1.000
_cell.angle_alpha   90.00
_cell.angle_beta   90.00
_cell.angle_gamma   90.00
#
_symmetry.space_group_name_H-M   'P 1'
#
loop_
_entity.id
_entity.type
_entity.pdbx_description
1 polymer ?
#
loop_
_entity_poly.entity_id
_entity_poly.type
_entity_poly.pdbx_seq_one_letter_code
_entity_poly.pdbx_strand_id
1 'polypeptide(L)'
;MESDRSCGLWERLRVGLSLLFGLRGHDFRAARSFMNLVYGEHFWPVKLLRMCGWALGQMFGAIPDALTSVSFAGEVSRTPIWLAEGNPLANHPWEEEAEARLPEEVEVVVIGAGMTGASCAYHWAKSGGAEKMVVLEMEDPAWGASGRNEGLVVMGRYFAMVRDTVRPYLERVCGDLSEDQRGKLAEQFAAAYARSAYRNADLIEQTVEAEGFACDYTRNGWIQARDEADQPALEESIEAGEIAGFDDWTSLAPEEVWEKGGMRVEAPAGFSRGAASFHPARWVWCLLEKALESSEVQLFTRTRVLKVEEDGDQYVVHTERGTVRASFVINAIEAHTAALHPQCGEFIHPVQTQAAFGTGGPENMKPHIGLSGKRGFFGGHEEGAMVGSDASRISPKRANCNNPSRFITKFLMGELYKYFGRSKLYVTHEWSGTPGFTADEFPVVGLLDGKRQYAIGGMCGSGTGVSFNAARHVVQQILEVDGPNDYPAEYFAPSRLLDPQNHSWPEIEEED
;
A
#
# COMPACT_ATOMS: atom_id res chain seq x y z
N MET A 1 15.80 9.66 -35.88
CA MET A 1 15.07 8.45 -36.29
C MET A 1 16.01 7.27 -36.08
N GLU A 2 16.12 6.77 -34.86
CA GLU A 2 16.79 5.50 -34.60
C GLU A 2 15.71 4.43 -34.55
N SER A 3 15.90 3.42 -35.37
CA SER A 3 14.97 2.32 -35.61
C SER A 3 14.51 1.65 -34.35
N ASP A 4 13.22 1.42 -34.30
CA ASP A 4 12.51 0.47 -33.45
C ASP A 4 13.28 -0.88 -33.42
N ARG A 5 14.20 -1.08 -32.48
CA ARG A 5 14.92 -2.35 -32.35
C ARG A 5 13.98 -3.33 -31.67
N SER A 6 13.15 -3.98 -32.47
CA SER A 6 12.52 -5.22 -32.01
C SER A 6 13.61 -6.23 -31.62
N CYS A 7 13.37 -6.99 -30.56
CA CYS A 7 14.27 -8.05 -30.12
C CYS A 7 14.60 -8.98 -31.31
N GLY A 8 15.91 -9.20 -31.56
CA GLY A 8 16.36 -10.05 -32.66
C GLY A 8 15.92 -11.51 -32.46
N LEU A 9 15.72 -12.27 -33.54
CA LEU A 9 15.24 -13.66 -33.52
C LEU A 9 16.07 -14.55 -32.58
N TRP A 10 17.40 -14.40 -32.59
CA TRP A 10 18.31 -15.16 -31.74
C TRP A 10 18.14 -14.81 -30.25
N GLU A 11 17.86 -13.59 -29.93
CA GLU A 11 17.64 -13.13 -28.56
C GLU A 11 16.30 -13.63 -28.03
N ARG A 12 15.24 -13.59 -28.87
CA ARG A 12 13.95 -14.21 -28.58
C ARG A 12 14.08 -15.71 -28.29
N LEU A 13 14.81 -16.43 -29.12
CA LEU A 13 15.05 -17.86 -28.92
C LEU A 13 15.84 -18.12 -27.62
N ARG A 14 16.91 -17.39 -27.35
CA ARG A 14 17.71 -17.54 -26.15
C ARG A 14 16.89 -17.31 -24.87
N VAL A 15 16.14 -16.21 -24.82
CA VAL A 15 15.30 -15.88 -23.67
C VAL A 15 14.17 -16.89 -23.53
N GLY A 16 13.46 -17.20 -24.63
CA GLY A 16 12.36 -18.15 -24.61
C GLY A 16 12.77 -19.55 -24.17
N LEU A 17 13.90 -20.06 -24.66
CA LEU A 17 14.44 -21.37 -24.23
C LEU A 17 14.86 -21.32 -22.76
N SER A 18 15.49 -20.26 -22.29
CA SER A 18 15.86 -20.09 -20.88
C SER A 18 14.62 -20.12 -19.97
N LEU A 19 13.54 -19.46 -20.36
CA LEU A 19 12.27 -19.49 -19.63
C LEU A 19 11.65 -20.88 -19.65
N LEU A 20 11.61 -21.52 -20.82
CA LEU A 20 11.03 -22.85 -20.99
C LEU A 20 11.75 -23.91 -20.13
N PHE A 21 13.08 -23.92 -20.15
CA PHE A 21 13.89 -24.83 -19.34
C PHE A 21 13.94 -24.45 -17.85
N GLY A 22 13.56 -23.22 -17.50
CA GLY A 22 13.42 -22.75 -16.14
C GLY A 22 12.11 -23.15 -15.45
N LEU A 23 11.12 -23.67 -16.21
CA LEU A 23 9.83 -24.07 -15.67
C LEU A 23 9.96 -25.21 -14.64
N ARG A 24 9.25 -25.10 -13.54
CA ARG A 24 9.24 -26.07 -12.45
C ARG A 24 7.82 -26.56 -12.15
N GLY A 25 7.71 -27.60 -11.34
CA GLY A 25 6.43 -28.24 -11.04
C GLY A 25 5.36 -27.30 -10.44
N HIS A 26 5.77 -26.24 -9.72
CA HIS A 26 4.84 -25.24 -9.22
C HIS A 26 4.30 -24.33 -10.33
N ASP A 27 5.08 -24.05 -11.37
CA ASP A 27 4.62 -23.24 -12.51
C ASP A 27 3.53 -23.96 -13.29
N PHE A 28 3.65 -25.27 -13.45
CA PHE A 28 2.61 -26.09 -14.09
C PHE A 28 1.31 -26.15 -13.27
N ARG A 29 1.41 -26.14 -11.91
CA ARG A 29 0.21 -26.07 -11.06
C ARG A 29 -0.47 -24.71 -11.18
N ALA A 30 0.32 -23.62 -11.13
CA ALA A 30 -0.19 -22.26 -11.34
C ALA A 30 -0.84 -22.11 -12.73
N ALA A 31 -0.16 -22.60 -13.77
CA ALA A 31 -0.69 -22.61 -15.13
C ALA A 31 -2.01 -23.39 -15.26
N ARG A 32 -2.15 -24.53 -14.57
CA ARG A 32 -3.40 -25.30 -14.55
C ARG A 32 -4.54 -24.54 -13.87
N SER A 33 -4.26 -23.87 -12.75
CA SER A 33 -5.24 -23.03 -12.05
C SER A 33 -5.68 -21.86 -12.93
N PHE A 34 -4.71 -21.15 -13.53
CA PHE A 34 -4.95 -20.06 -14.47
C PHE A 34 -5.78 -20.52 -15.68
N MET A 35 -5.43 -21.65 -16.26
CA MET A 35 -6.17 -22.22 -17.40
C MET A 35 -7.65 -22.50 -17.05
N ASN A 36 -7.90 -23.02 -15.85
CA ASN A 36 -9.27 -23.28 -15.40
C ASN A 36 -10.05 -22.00 -15.12
N LEU A 37 -9.38 -20.98 -14.60
CA LEU A 37 -9.98 -19.68 -14.32
C LEU A 37 -10.34 -18.93 -15.62
N VAL A 38 -9.37 -18.80 -16.55
CA VAL A 38 -9.54 -17.98 -17.76
C VAL A 38 -10.34 -18.67 -18.85
N TYR A 39 -10.23 -20.01 -18.96
CA TYR A 39 -10.85 -20.78 -20.02
C TYR A 39 -11.88 -21.79 -19.49
N GLY A 40 -12.51 -21.52 -18.35
CA GLY A 40 -13.37 -22.42 -17.59
C GLY A 40 -14.45 -23.11 -18.40
N GLU A 41 -15.06 -22.46 -19.37
CA GLU A 41 -16.15 -22.97 -20.22
C GLU A 41 -15.70 -23.76 -21.45
N HIS A 42 -14.39 -23.83 -21.72
CA HIS A 42 -13.88 -24.48 -22.93
C HIS A 42 -13.60 -25.99 -22.69
N PHE A 43 -13.73 -26.80 -23.76
CA PHE A 43 -13.32 -28.21 -23.76
C PHE A 43 -11.80 -28.33 -23.49
N TRP A 44 -11.40 -29.31 -22.66
CA TRP A 44 -10.04 -29.42 -22.13
C TRP A 44 -8.89 -29.29 -23.16
N PRO A 45 -8.92 -29.96 -24.33
CA PRO A 45 -7.85 -29.78 -25.33
C PRO A 45 -7.77 -28.36 -25.89
N VAL A 46 -8.90 -27.65 -26.00
CA VAL A 46 -8.93 -26.24 -26.44
C VAL A 46 -8.34 -25.34 -25.40
N LYS A 47 -8.62 -25.56 -24.10
CA LYS A 47 -7.98 -24.84 -23.00
C LYS A 47 -6.47 -25.00 -23.06
N LEU A 48 -5.99 -26.22 -23.20
CA LEU A 48 -4.58 -26.54 -23.25
C LEU A 48 -3.89 -25.84 -24.45
N LEU A 49 -4.51 -25.94 -25.65
CA LEU A 49 -3.98 -25.33 -26.86
C LEU A 49 -3.87 -23.81 -26.74
N ARG A 50 -4.92 -23.14 -26.23
CA ARG A 50 -4.93 -21.69 -26.02
C ARG A 50 -3.88 -21.26 -25.00
N MET A 51 -3.77 -21.97 -23.87
CA MET A 51 -2.77 -21.69 -22.85
C MET A 51 -1.34 -21.89 -23.38
N CYS A 52 -1.08 -22.98 -24.12
CA CYS A 52 0.24 -23.19 -24.73
C CYS A 52 0.57 -22.10 -25.74
N GLY A 53 -0.39 -21.71 -26.58
CA GLY A 53 -0.20 -20.63 -27.55
C GLY A 53 0.09 -19.29 -26.85
N TRP A 54 -0.66 -18.94 -25.82
CA TRP A 54 -0.40 -17.75 -25.00
C TRP A 54 0.96 -17.82 -24.32
N ALA A 55 1.30 -18.91 -23.65
CA ALA A 55 2.59 -19.08 -22.97
C ALA A 55 3.79 -18.97 -23.92
N LEU A 56 3.71 -19.59 -25.10
CA LEU A 56 4.73 -19.48 -26.13
C LEU A 56 4.85 -18.03 -26.66
N GLY A 57 3.71 -17.38 -26.88
CA GLY A 57 3.68 -15.95 -27.25
C GLY A 57 4.35 -15.06 -26.22
N GLN A 58 4.13 -15.33 -24.93
CA GLN A 58 4.84 -14.61 -23.85
C GLN A 58 6.33 -14.95 -23.83
N MET A 59 6.71 -16.21 -23.82
CA MET A 59 8.11 -16.64 -23.68
C MET A 59 9.01 -16.22 -24.86
N PHE A 60 8.51 -16.30 -26.09
CA PHE A 60 9.30 -16.02 -27.31
C PHE A 60 8.98 -14.67 -27.95
N GLY A 61 7.96 -13.96 -27.48
CA GLY A 61 7.54 -12.67 -27.98
C GLY A 61 7.61 -11.57 -26.94
N ALA A 62 6.57 -11.41 -26.15
CA ALA A 62 6.39 -10.26 -25.26
C ALA A 62 7.49 -10.12 -24.21
N ILE A 63 7.90 -11.22 -23.56
CA ILE A 63 8.96 -11.17 -22.52
C ILE A 63 10.33 -10.79 -23.12
N PRO A 64 10.83 -11.43 -24.20
CA PRO A 64 12.06 -10.99 -24.84
C PRO A 64 12.05 -9.52 -25.29
N ASP A 65 10.95 -9.04 -25.86
CA ASP A 65 10.83 -7.62 -26.24
C ASP A 65 10.91 -6.70 -25.04
N ALA A 66 10.22 -7.01 -23.96
CA ALA A 66 10.29 -6.25 -22.73
C ALA A 66 11.70 -6.27 -22.12
N LEU A 67 12.35 -7.43 -22.08
CA LEU A 67 13.70 -7.59 -21.50
C LEU A 67 14.80 -6.83 -22.24
N THR A 68 14.66 -6.61 -23.53
CA THR A 68 15.67 -5.95 -24.38
C THR A 68 15.44 -4.46 -24.57
N SER A 69 14.23 -3.97 -24.25
CA SER A 69 13.87 -2.56 -24.44
C SER A 69 14.27 -1.64 -23.28
N VAL A 70 14.70 -2.19 -22.13
CA VAL A 70 14.98 -1.42 -20.92
C VAL A 70 16.48 -1.16 -20.78
N SER A 71 16.84 0.11 -20.68
CA SER A 71 18.19 0.57 -20.42
C SER A 71 18.39 0.86 -18.92
N PHE A 72 19.59 0.57 -18.42
CA PHE A 72 19.98 0.86 -17.05
C PHE A 72 21.12 1.87 -17.04
N ALA A 73 21.17 2.74 -16.04
CA ALA A 73 22.33 3.55 -15.74
C ALA A 73 23.54 2.65 -15.40
N GLY A 74 24.73 3.19 -15.48
CA GLY A 74 25.96 2.45 -15.17
C GLY A 74 25.94 1.89 -13.73
N GLU A 75 25.46 2.70 -12.79
CA GLU A 75 25.17 2.31 -11.40
C GLU A 75 23.68 2.53 -11.13
N VAL A 76 23.03 1.55 -10.51
CA VAL A 76 21.61 1.61 -10.15
C VAL A 76 21.50 1.54 -8.63
N SER A 77 20.95 2.59 -8.05
CA SER A 77 20.71 2.69 -6.61
C SER A 77 19.60 1.73 -6.17
N ARG A 78 19.75 1.18 -4.98
CA ARG A 78 18.68 0.43 -4.29
C ARG A 78 17.91 1.26 -3.26
N THR A 79 18.36 2.48 -3.03
CA THR A 79 17.62 3.45 -2.22
C THR A 79 16.43 3.95 -3.02
N PRO A 80 15.21 3.95 -2.44
CA PRO A 80 14.06 4.60 -3.08
C PRO A 80 14.35 6.05 -3.43
N ILE A 81 13.82 6.55 -4.55
CA ILE A 81 14.02 7.94 -4.96
C ILE A 81 13.60 8.92 -3.85
N TRP A 82 12.50 8.63 -3.15
CA TRP A 82 11.99 9.44 -2.05
C TRP A 82 12.95 9.60 -0.87
N LEU A 83 13.81 8.61 -0.64
CA LEU A 83 14.79 8.60 0.45
C LEU A 83 16.17 9.08 0.00
N ALA A 84 16.41 9.17 -1.32
CA ALA A 84 17.68 9.61 -1.88
C ALA A 84 17.91 11.13 -1.72
N GLU A 85 16.86 11.90 -1.49
CA GLU A 85 16.94 13.35 -1.27
C GLU A 85 17.55 13.74 0.08
N GLY A 86 17.69 12.79 1.00
CA GLY A 86 18.16 13.00 2.37
C GLY A 86 16.99 13.07 3.36
N ASN A 87 17.23 12.58 4.56
CA ASN A 87 16.26 12.55 5.65
C ASN A 87 16.64 13.56 6.72
N PRO A 88 15.82 14.61 6.97
CA PRO A 88 16.15 15.63 7.97
C PRO A 88 16.19 15.10 9.40
N LEU A 89 15.55 13.94 9.65
CA LEU A 89 15.50 13.28 10.95
C LEU A 89 16.40 12.02 11.00
N ALA A 90 17.37 11.90 10.08
CA ALA A 90 18.32 10.78 10.11
C ALA A 90 19.09 10.78 11.43
N ASN A 91 19.20 9.59 12.04
CA ASN A 91 19.88 9.39 13.34
C ASN A 91 19.33 10.26 14.50
N HIS A 92 18.14 10.79 14.40
CA HIS A 92 17.55 11.60 15.49
C HIS A 92 17.30 10.75 16.76
N PRO A 93 17.61 11.19 17.99
CA PRO A 93 18.27 12.44 18.35
C PRO A 93 19.81 12.34 18.44
N TRP A 94 20.39 11.20 18.03
CA TRP A 94 21.79 10.82 18.30
C TRP A 94 22.82 11.75 17.68
N GLU A 95 22.51 12.39 16.56
CA GLU A 95 23.39 13.39 15.93
C GLU A 95 23.32 14.74 16.64
N GLU A 96 22.15 15.07 17.22
CA GLU A 96 21.92 16.35 17.89
C GLU A 96 22.33 16.30 19.37
N GLU A 97 22.12 15.11 20.00
CA GLU A 97 22.35 14.87 21.42
C GLU A 97 23.19 13.59 21.60
N ALA A 98 24.51 13.72 21.62
CA ALA A 98 25.43 12.58 21.77
C ALA A 98 25.16 11.71 23.02
N GLU A 99 24.53 12.27 24.06
CA GLU A 99 24.21 11.61 25.33
C GLU A 99 22.70 11.28 25.45
N ALA A 100 21.92 11.37 24.37
CA ALA A 100 20.50 11.06 24.40
C ALA A 100 20.23 9.67 25.01
N ARG A 101 19.30 9.61 25.93
CA ARG A 101 18.88 8.36 26.60
C ARG A 101 17.39 8.16 26.45
N LEU A 102 16.98 6.92 26.34
CA LEU A 102 15.56 6.56 26.39
C LEU A 102 14.98 6.98 27.75
N PRO A 103 13.76 7.53 27.78
CA PRO A 103 13.06 7.79 29.04
C PRO A 103 12.77 6.46 29.75
N GLU A 104 12.76 6.49 31.08
CA GLU A 104 12.44 5.29 31.89
C GLU A 104 10.96 4.93 31.78
N GLU A 105 10.09 5.97 31.75
CA GLU A 105 8.65 5.83 31.73
C GLU A 105 7.98 6.92 30.89
N VAL A 106 6.94 6.53 30.14
CA VAL A 106 6.11 7.40 29.30
C VAL A 106 4.66 6.94 29.32
N GLU A 107 3.73 7.77 28.88
CA GLU A 107 2.34 7.36 28.72
C GLU A 107 2.17 6.45 27.50
N VAL A 108 2.73 6.82 26.37
CA VAL A 108 2.57 6.09 25.10
C VAL A 108 3.91 5.79 24.45
N VAL A 109 4.11 4.54 24.08
CA VAL A 109 5.15 4.14 23.13
C VAL A 109 4.51 3.83 21.78
N VAL A 110 4.96 4.51 20.72
CA VAL A 110 4.64 4.18 19.33
C VAL A 110 5.83 3.44 18.72
N ILE A 111 5.59 2.25 18.20
CA ILE A 111 6.62 1.43 17.55
C ILE A 111 6.52 1.61 16.04
N GLY A 112 7.57 2.16 15.43
CA GLY A 112 7.66 2.50 14.01
C GLY A 112 7.43 3.97 13.71
N ALA A 113 8.32 4.60 12.93
CA ALA A 113 8.23 5.97 12.44
C ALA A 113 7.95 6.03 10.94
N GLY A 114 7.12 5.12 10.45
CA GLY A 114 6.49 5.21 9.15
C GLY A 114 5.32 6.18 9.15
N MET A 115 4.54 6.19 8.08
CA MET A 115 3.37 7.07 7.92
C MET A 115 2.40 6.97 9.10
N THR A 116 2.11 5.77 9.56
CA THR A 116 1.20 5.53 10.69
C THR A 116 1.74 6.08 12.00
N GLY A 117 2.99 5.77 12.36
CA GLY A 117 3.57 6.24 13.61
C GLY A 117 3.80 7.76 13.63
N ALA A 118 4.20 8.34 12.51
CA ALA A 118 4.29 9.79 12.35
C ALA A 118 2.92 10.48 12.52
N SER A 119 1.86 9.85 11.99
CA SER A 119 0.48 10.32 12.17
C SER A 119 0.04 10.25 13.63
N CYS A 120 0.38 9.18 14.35
CA CYS A 120 0.11 9.09 15.79
C CYS A 120 0.80 10.22 16.57
N ALA A 121 2.08 10.46 16.31
CA ALA A 121 2.84 11.53 16.95
C ALA A 121 2.24 12.92 16.66
N TYR A 122 1.89 13.18 15.41
CA TYR A 122 1.25 14.43 14.99
C TYR A 122 -0.09 14.65 15.70
N HIS A 123 -0.97 13.65 15.69
CA HIS A 123 -2.28 13.76 16.33
C HIS A 123 -2.18 13.90 17.84
N TRP A 124 -1.20 13.23 18.48
CA TRP A 124 -0.93 13.40 19.91
C TRP A 124 -0.58 14.85 20.24
N ALA A 125 0.41 15.42 19.53
CA ALA A 125 0.82 16.80 19.73
C ALA A 125 -0.31 17.82 19.47
N LYS A 126 -1.12 17.60 18.43
CA LYS A 126 -2.22 18.50 18.04
C LYS A 126 -3.45 18.39 18.94
N SER A 127 -3.69 17.24 19.54
CA SER A 127 -4.80 17.03 20.47
C SER A 127 -4.50 17.47 21.89
N GLY A 128 -3.31 18.04 22.16
CA GLY A 128 -2.90 18.53 23.48
C GLY A 128 -2.63 17.40 24.46
N GLY A 129 -2.07 16.28 23.98
CA GLY A 129 -1.57 15.22 24.86
C GLY A 129 -0.58 15.83 25.87
N ALA A 130 -0.95 15.84 27.15
CA ALA A 130 -0.17 16.44 28.23
C ALA A 130 0.93 15.54 28.77
N GLU A 131 0.80 14.24 28.48
CA GLU A 131 1.74 13.21 28.89
C GLU A 131 2.72 12.86 27.77
N LYS A 132 3.82 12.21 28.12
CA LYS A 132 4.89 11.92 27.16
C LYS A 132 4.54 10.77 26.22
N MET A 133 4.80 10.99 24.93
CA MET A 133 4.80 9.98 23.88
C MET A 133 6.20 9.80 23.32
N VAL A 134 6.62 8.56 23.14
CA VAL A 134 7.89 8.20 22.49
C VAL A 134 7.64 7.40 21.23
N VAL A 135 8.23 7.81 20.13
CA VAL A 135 8.27 7.06 18.88
C VAL A 135 9.61 6.34 18.77
N LEU A 136 9.58 5.02 18.61
CA LEU A 136 10.77 4.18 18.48
C LEU A 136 10.87 3.62 17.04
N GLU A 137 11.95 3.91 16.33
CA GLU A 137 12.18 3.49 14.97
C GLU A 137 13.50 2.70 14.85
N MET A 138 13.47 1.54 14.21
CA MET A 138 14.64 0.70 14.07
C MET A 138 15.67 1.23 13.07
N GLU A 139 15.22 1.99 12.09
CA GLU A 139 16.03 2.65 11.07
C GLU A 139 15.82 4.17 11.17
N ASP A 140 15.70 4.88 10.05
CA ASP A 140 15.32 6.28 10.00
C ASP A 140 13.83 6.43 9.61
N PRO A 141 13.17 7.55 9.95
CA PRO A 141 11.77 7.79 9.58
C PRO A 141 11.50 7.59 8.09
N ALA A 142 10.37 7.00 7.78
CA ALA A 142 9.94 6.64 6.43
C ALA A 142 10.76 5.51 5.75
N TRP A 143 11.72 4.88 6.41
CA TRP A 143 12.55 3.84 5.80
C TRP A 143 11.77 2.60 5.32
N GLY A 144 10.68 2.25 5.99
CA GLY A 144 9.80 1.13 5.65
C GLY A 144 8.96 1.36 4.39
N ALA A 145 7.79 0.72 4.31
CA ALA A 145 6.86 0.83 3.18
C ALA A 145 6.45 2.29 2.88
N SER A 146 6.49 3.17 3.87
CA SER A 146 6.13 4.58 3.75
C SER A 146 7.00 5.38 2.79
N GLY A 147 8.30 5.12 2.71
CA GLY A 147 9.20 5.75 1.75
C GLY A 147 9.49 4.89 0.51
N ARG A 148 8.68 3.85 0.27
CA ARG A 148 8.88 2.89 -0.83
C ARG A 148 7.69 2.72 -1.75
N ASN A 149 6.58 3.41 -1.46
CA ASN A 149 5.35 3.39 -2.24
C ASN A 149 5.41 4.39 -3.42
N GLU A 150 4.34 4.46 -4.17
CA GLU A 150 4.22 5.29 -5.37
C GLU A 150 3.83 6.74 -5.09
N GLY A 151 3.63 7.11 -3.83
CA GLY A 151 3.23 8.47 -3.45
C GLY A 151 1.78 8.80 -3.82
N LEU A 152 0.89 7.81 -3.84
CA LEU A 152 -0.52 8.00 -4.14
C LEU A 152 -1.36 7.95 -2.86
N VAL A 153 -2.21 8.96 -2.67
CA VAL A 153 -3.29 8.94 -1.67
C VAL A 153 -4.54 8.45 -2.39
N VAL A 154 -4.73 7.15 -2.34
CA VAL A 154 -5.84 6.51 -3.04
C VAL A 154 -7.08 6.47 -2.17
N MET A 155 -8.26 6.60 -2.79
CA MET A 155 -9.55 6.46 -2.13
C MET A 155 -9.96 5.00 -1.92
N GLY A 156 -8.97 4.12 -1.92
CA GLY A 156 -9.18 2.70 -1.83
C GLY A 156 -9.59 2.07 -3.16
N ARG A 157 -10.30 0.95 -3.05
CA ARG A 157 -10.80 0.20 -4.19
C ARG A 157 -12.20 0.70 -4.56
N TYR A 158 -12.66 0.38 -5.78
CA TYR A 158 -14.07 0.58 -6.13
C TYR A 158 -15.01 -0.05 -5.08
N PHE A 159 -16.16 0.57 -4.90
CA PHE A 159 -17.14 0.11 -3.90
C PHE A 159 -17.49 -1.37 -4.06
N ALA A 160 -17.89 -1.79 -5.24
CA ALA A 160 -18.22 -3.20 -5.50
C ALA A 160 -16.99 -4.13 -5.32
N MET A 161 -15.78 -3.66 -5.63
CA MET A 161 -14.57 -4.46 -5.39
C MET A 161 -14.31 -4.66 -3.89
N VAL A 162 -14.58 -3.66 -3.04
CA VAL A 162 -14.47 -3.81 -1.58
C VAL A 162 -15.49 -4.81 -1.07
N ARG A 163 -16.76 -4.65 -1.46
CA ARG A 163 -17.86 -5.56 -1.14
C ARG A 163 -17.52 -7.00 -1.52
N ASP A 164 -17.10 -7.21 -2.74
CA ASP A 164 -16.84 -8.57 -3.27
C ASP A 164 -15.53 -9.18 -2.72
N THR A 165 -14.58 -8.35 -2.29
CA THR A 165 -13.34 -8.82 -1.64
C THR A 165 -13.60 -9.31 -0.22
N VAL A 166 -14.45 -8.63 0.55
CA VAL A 166 -14.75 -9.03 1.93
C VAL A 166 -15.74 -10.19 2.02
N ARG A 167 -16.62 -10.33 1.05
CA ARG A 167 -17.71 -11.35 1.04
C ARG A 167 -17.22 -12.79 1.33
N PRO A 168 -16.19 -13.35 0.68
CA PRO A 168 -15.71 -14.70 0.97
C PRO A 168 -15.18 -14.87 2.41
N TYR A 169 -14.70 -13.78 3.01
CA TYR A 169 -14.30 -13.79 4.42
C TYR A 169 -15.52 -13.89 5.31
N LEU A 170 -16.53 -13.04 5.09
CA LEU A 170 -17.79 -13.04 5.85
C LEU A 170 -18.54 -14.37 5.73
N GLU A 171 -18.56 -14.97 4.55
CA GLU A 171 -19.12 -16.31 4.33
C GLU A 171 -18.49 -17.38 5.21
N ARG A 172 -17.19 -17.25 5.47
CA ARG A 172 -16.44 -18.20 6.30
C ARG A 172 -16.64 -17.98 7.80
N VAL A 173 -16.75 -16.72 8.26
CA VAL A 173 -16.74 -16.39 9.70
C VAL A 173 -18.11 -16.06 10.27
N CYS A 174 -19.08 -15.65 9.46
CA CYS A 174 -20.45 -15.32 9.85
C CYS A 174 -21.43 -16.41 9.43
N GLY A 175 -21.18 -17.66 9.84
CA GLY A 175 -22.01 -18.82 9.44
C GLY A 175 -23.43 -18.80 10.05
N ASP A 176 -23.66 -18.03 11.08
CA ASP A 176 -24.94 -17.81 11.76
C ASP A 176 -25.85 -16.81 11.02
N LEU A 177 -25.29 -15.96 10.15
CA LEU A 177 -26.04 -15.03 9.32
C LEU A 177 -26.57 -15.71 8.06
N SER A 178 -27.73 -15.26 7.57
CA SER A 178 -28.26 -15.65 6.27
C SER A 178 -27.39 -15.09 5.13
N GLU A 179 -27.57 -15.59 3.92
CA GLU A 179 -26.87 -15.08 2.72
C GLU A 179 -27.18 -13.58 2.47
N ASP A 180 -28.44 -13.18 2.63
CA ASP A 180 -28.90 -11.81 2.51
C ASP A 180 -28.22 -10.89 3.55
N GLN A 181 -28.21 -11.34 4.80
CA GLN A 181 -27.55 -10.59 5.88
C GLN A 181 -26.04 -10.42 5.64
N ARG A 182 -25.36 -11.47 5.17
CA ARG A 182 -23.94 -11.36 4.80
C ARG A 182 -23.71 -10.41 3.62
N GLY A 183 -24.65 -10.38 2.66
CA GLY A 183 -24.66 -9.44 1.55
C GLY A 183 -24.72 -7.99 2.05
N LYS A 184 -25.70 -7.68 2.90
CA LYS A 184 -25.87 -6.35 3.51
C LYS A 184 -24.66 -5.96 4.36
N LEU A 185 -24.11 -6.88 5.16
CA LEU A 185 -22.91 -6.60 5.96
C LEU A 185 -21.70 -6.28 5.05
N ALA A 186 -21.56 -6.97 3.91
CA ALA A 186 -20.49 -6.65 2.95
C ALA A 186 -20.65 -5.26 2.32
N GLU A 187 -21.88 -4.82 2.05
CA GLU A 187 -22.18 -3.49 1.55
C GLU A 187 -21.92 -2.41 2.62
N GLN A 188 -22.35 -2.64 3.85
CA GLN A 188 -22.02 -1.75 4.97
C GLN A 188 -20.52 -1.64 5.21
N PHE A 189 -19.78 -2.76 5.10
CA PHE A 189 -18.33 -2.78 5.19
C PHE A 189 -17.70 -1.94 4.07
N ALA A 190 -18.18 -2.08 2.84
CA ALA A 190 -17.69 -1.29 1.71
C ALA A 190 -17.96 0.21 1.91
N ALA A 191 -19.14 0.58 2.39
CA ALA A 191 -19.49 1.96 2.71
C ALA A 191 -18.62 2.52 3.85
N ALA A 192 -18.37 1.75 4.90
CA ALA A 192 -17.49 2.12 6.01
C ALA A 192 -16.05 2.35 5.54
N TYR A 193 -15.52 1.46 4.71
CA TYR A 193 -14.20 1.60 4.13
C TYR A 193 -14.09 2.85 3.25
N ALA A 194 -15.05 3.06 2.34
CA ALA A 194 -15.08 4.24 1.48
C ALA A 194 -15.12 5.54 2.29
N ARG A 195 -16.06 5.68 3.25
CA ARG A 195 -16.14 6.86 4.13
C ARG A 195 -14.83 7.13 4.85
N SER A 196 -14.21 6.08 5.39
CA SER A 196 -12.92 6.21 6.09
C SER A 196 -11.79 6.68 5.15
N ALA A 197 -11.75 6.19 3.91
CA ALA A 197 -10.74 6.58 2.93
C ALA A 197 -10.93 8.02 2.44
N TYR A 198 -12.17 8.45 2.16
CA TYR A 198 -12.47 9.84 1.81
C TYR A 198 -12.10 10.78 2.96
N ARG A 199 -12.51 10.43 4.18
CA ARG A 199 -12.17 11.22 5.36
C ARG A 199 -10.67 11.33 5.56
N ASN A 200 -9.93 10.25 5.34
CA ASN A 200 -8.47 10.24 5.40
C ASN A 200 -7.83 11.21 4.40
N ALA A 201 -8.29 11.21 3.14
CA ALA A 201 -7.77 12.12 2.12
C ALA A 201 -8.07 13.59 2.44
N ASP A 202 -9.28 13.89 2.92
CA ASP A 202 -9.67 15.25 3.33
C ASP A 202 -8.85 15.74 4.52
N LEU A 203 -8.58 14.87 5.50
CA LEU A 203 -7.73 15.19 6.65
C LEU A 203 -6.28 15.45 6.23
N ILE A 204 -5.74 14.69 5.28
CA ILE A 204 -4.38 14.93 4.74
C ILE A 204 -4.34 16.29 4.06
N GLU A 205 -5.27 16.60 3.17
CA GLU A 205 -5.34 17.89 2.46
C GLU A 205 -5.43 19.06 3.43
N GLN A 206 -6.39 19.01 4.37
CA GLN A 206 -6.56 20.01 5.41
C GLN A 206 -5.28 20.21 6.24
N THR A 207 -4.57 19.14 6.55
CA THR A 207 -3.32 19.20 7.31
C THR A 207 -2.21 19.84 6.50
N VAL A 208 -2.04 19.44 5.23
CA VAL A 208 -1.04 20.04 4.34
C VAL A 208 -1.26 21.54 4.19
N GLU A 209 -2.52 21.97 4.00
CA GLU A 209 -2.87 23.38 3.87
C GLU A 209 -2.66 24.16 5.18
N ALA A 210 -3.14 23.62 6.30
CA ALA A 210 -3.08 24.30 7.60
C ALA A 210 -1.66 24.45 8.15
N GLU A 211 -0.80 23.45 7.94
CA GLU A 211 0.58 23.45 8.43
C GLU A 211 1.58 23.96 7.38
N GLY A 212 1.17 24.09 6.12
CA GLY A 212 2.06 24.52 5.03
C GLY A 212 3.13 23.47 4.68
N PHE A 213 2.80 22.19 4.75
CA PHE A 213 3.77 21.11 4.52
C PHE A 213 4.30 21.05 3.09
N ALA A 214 5.62 21.06 2.94
CA ALA A 214 6.29 20.99 1.66
C ALA A 214 6.49 19.53 1.21
N CYS A 215 5.39 18.81 0.95
CA CYS A 215 5.39 17.40 0.55
C CYS A 215 4.83 17.16 -0.86
N ASP A 216 4.81 18.19 -1.72
CA ASP A 216 4.37 18.11 -3.13
C ASP A 216 2.95 17.52 -3.28
N TYR A 217 2.06 17.81 -2.33
CA TYR A 217 0.69 17.32 -2.34
C TYR A 217 -0.14 17.96 -3.44
N THR A 218 -0.81 17.12 -4.23
CA THR A 218 -1.77 17.56 -5.27
C THR A 218 -2.93 16.59 -5.36
N ARG A 219 -4.17 17.12 -5.46
CA ARG A 219 -5.40 16.31 -5.56
C ARG A 219 -5.96 16.37 -6.98
N ASN A 220 -5.27 15.70 -7.92
CA ASN A 220 -5.58 15.69 -9.34
C ASN A 220 -6.25 14.40 -9.82
N GLY A 221 -6.53 13.49 -8.90
CA GLY A 221 -7.19 12.24 -9.18
C GLY A 221 -6.26 11.09 -9.54
N TRP A 222 -6.88 9.95 -9.85
CA TRP A 222 -6.23 8.69 -10.19
C TRP A 222 -6.96 8.01 -11.34
N ILE A 223 -6.22 7.69 -12.41
CA ILE A 223 -6.71 6.96 -13.59
C ILE A 223 -6.31 5.49 -13.47
N GLN A 224 -7.28 4.59 -13.62
CA GLN A 224 -7.07 3.15 -13.68
C GLN A 224 -7.43 2.62 -15.07
N ALA A 225 -6.42 2.22 -15.86
CA ALA A 225 -6.67 1.58 -17.14
C ALA A 225 -7.30 0.20 -16.96
N ARG A 226 -8.30 -0.08 -17.78
CA ARG A 226 -9.04 -1.34 -17.83
C ARG A 226 -8.97 -1.93 -19.24
N ASP A 227 -9.09 -3.25 -19.32
CA ASP A 227 -9.30 -3.93 -20.61
C ASP A 227 -10.80 -3.87 -20.96
N GLU A 228 -11.15 -4.07 -22.24
CA GLU A 228 -12.55 -4.13 -22.67
C GLU A 228 -13.38 -5.16 -21.90
N ALA A 229 -12.77 -6.29 -21.54
CA ALA A 229 -13.41 -7.33 -20.75
C ALA A 229 -13.76 -6.91 -19.30
N ASP A 230 -13.11 -5.88 -18.78
CA ASP A 230 -13.33 -5.36 -17.41
C ASP A 230 -14.39 -4.24 -17.37
N GLN A 231 -14.91 -3.78 -18.52
CA GLN A 231 -15.86 -2.66 -18.59
C GLN A 231 -17.16 -2.90 -17.82
N PRO A 232 -17.83 -4.06 -17.95
CA PRO A 232 -19.05 -4.32 -17.19
C PRO A 232 -18.85 -4.23 -15.68
N ALA A 233 -17.71 -4.71 -15.18
CA ALA A 233 -17.37 -4.63 -13.74
C ALA A 233 -17.05 -3.21 -13.29
N LEU A 234 -16.50 -2.37 -14.16
CA LEU A 234 -16.28 -0.96 -13.88
C LEU A 234 -17.62 -0.22 -13.77
N GLU A 235 -18.51 -0.41 -14.74
CA GLU A 235 -19.84 0.20 -14.78
C GLU A 235 -20.68 -0.21 -13.57
N GLU A 236 -20.73 -1.49 -13.24
CA GLU A 236 -21.39 -2.01 -12.03
C GLU A 236 -20.82 -1.38 -10.76
N SER A 237 -19.49 -1.24 -10.67
CA SER A 237 -18.84 -0.64 -9.49
C SER A 237 -19.14 0.84 -9.33
N ILE A 238 -19.27 1.58 -10.41
CA ILE A 238 -19.63 3.01 -10.39
C ILE A 238 -21.08 3.13 -9.94
N GLU A 239 -22.01 2.38 -10.56
CA GLU A 239 -23.43 2.40 -10.22
C GLU A 239 -23.67 2.00 -8.75
N ALA A 240 -23.04 0.92 -8.27
CA ALA A 240 -23.15 0.51 -6.88
C ALA A 240 -22.61 1.57 -5.91
N GLY A 241 -21.54 2.27 -6.28
CA GLY A 241 -20.99 3.38 -5.50
C GLY A 241 -21.96 4.56 -5.44
N GLU A 242 -22.56 4.95 -6.56
CA GLU A 242 -23.55 6.04 -6.63
C GLU A 242 -24.78 5.74 -5.77
N ILE A 243 -25.31 4.51 -5.83
CA ILE A 243 -26.44 4.06 -5.00
C ILE A 243 -26.07 4.17 -3.50
N ALA A 244 -24.84 3.82 -3.13
CA ALA A 244 -24.35 3.93 -1.76
C ALA A 244 -23.92 5.35 -1.34
N GLY A 245 -24.11 6.36 -2.21
CA GLY A 245 -23.77 7.76 -1.94
C GLY A 245 -22.31 8.14 -2.18
N PHE A 246 -21.56 7.34 -2.97
CA PHE A 246 -20.17 7.60 -3.34
C PHE A 246 -20.03 7.85 -4.84
N ASP A 247 -19.97 9.09 -5.25
CA ASP A 247 -19.94 9.55 -6.65
C ASP A 247 -18.51 9.92 -7.14
N ASP A 248 -17.47 9.53 -6.42
CA ASP A 248 -16.11 9.90 -6.76
C ASP A 248 -15.60 9.21 -8.03
N TRP A 249 -15.95 7.95 -8.21
CA TRP A 249 -15.53 7.17 -9.36
C TRP A 249 -16.38 7.45 -10.60
N THR A 250 -15.71 7.71 -11.70
CA THR A 250 -16.32 7.95 -13.01
C THR A 250 -15.57 7.18 -14.11
N SER A 251 -16.16 7.10 -15.29
CA SER A 251 -15.50 6.52 -16.47
C SER A 251 -14.97 7.63 -17.36
N LEU A 252 -13.71 7.54 -17.81
CA LEU A 252 -13.09 8.44 -18.78
C LEU A 252 -12.93 7.75 -20.14
N ALA A 253 -13.32 8.43 -21.22
CA ALA A 253 -13.02 7.99 -22.56
C ALA A 253 -11.49 7.99 -22.84
N PRO A 254 -10.99 7.20 -23.81
CA PRO A 254 -9.56 7.13 -24.11
C PRO A 254 -8.90 8.48 -24.41
N GLU A 255 -9.63 9.41 -25.03
CA GLU A 255 -9.17 10.78 -25.33
C GLU A 255 -8.97 11.60 -24.05
N GLU A 256 -9.88 11.48 -23.09
CA GLU A 256 -9.78 12.17 -21.79
C GLU A 256 -8.64 11.59 -20.94
N VAL A 257 -8.44 10.26 -21.01
CA VAL A 257 -7.29 9.57 -20.36
C VAL A 257 -5.98 10.10 -20.90
N TRP A 258 -5.90 10.29 -22.22
CA TRP A 258 -4.72 10.87 -22.84
C TRP A 258 -4.49 12.33 -22.44
N GLU A 259 -5.53 13.14 -22.42
CA GLU A 259 -5.44 14.55 -22.05
C GLU A 259 -5.01 14.73 -20.58
N LYS A 260 -5.62 13.95 -19.66
CA LYS A 260 -5.36 14.04 -18.23
C LYS A 260 -4.04 13.40 -17.79
N GLY A 261 -3.74 12.19 -18.28
CA GLY A 261 -2.65 11.35 -17.81
C GLY A 261 -1.53 11.12 -18.83
N GLY A 262 -1.76 11.42 -20.10
CA GLY A 262 -0.84 11.08 -21.20
C GLY A 262 -0.77 9.57 -21.46
N MET A 263 -1.73 8.81 -20.96
CA MET A 263 -1.79 7.36 -21.02
C MET A 263 -2.62 6.90 -22.24
N ARG A 264 -2.11 5.95 -22.99
CA ARG A 264 -2.83 5.36 -24.13
C ARG A 264 -3.59 4.13 -23.67
N VAL A 265 -4.90 4.14 -23.85
CA VAL A 265 -5.80 3.03 -23.55
C VAL A 265 -6.72 2.76 -24.72
N GLU A 266 -7.19 1.53 -24.86
CA GLU A 266 -8.11 1.10 -25.92
C GLU A 266 -9.57 1.09 -25.48
N ALA A 267 -9.80 1.10 -24.16
CA ALA A 267 -11.12 1.09 -23.53
C ALA A 267 -11.22 2.21 -22.49
N PRO A 268 -12.44 2.63 -22.10
CA PRO A 268 -12.62 3.59 -21.02
C PRO A 268 -11.91 3.18 -19.73
N ALA A 269 -11.38 4.16 -18.99
CA ALA A 269 -10.67 3.95 -17.73
C ALA A 269 -11.48 4.46 -16.54
N GLY A 270 -11.35 3.80 -15.40
CA GLY A 270 -11.88 4.34 -14.16
C GLY A 270 -11.08 5.54 -13.68
N PHE A 271 -11.77 6.52 -13.14
CA PHE A 271 -11.17 7.75 -12.60
C PHE A 271 -11.76 8.09 -11.23
N SER A 272 -10.91 8.14 -10.20
CA SER A 272 -11.25 8.67 -8.88
C SER A 272 -10.79 10.13 -8.80
N ARG A 273 -11.73 11.04 -8.66
CA ARG A 273 -11.47 12.50 -8.59
C ARG A 273 -10.77 12.90 -7.29
N GLY A 274 -11.15 12.26 -6.21
CA GLY A 274 -10.69 12.56 -4.86
C GLY A 274 -9.29 12.04 -4.52
N ALA A 275 -8.70 11.20 -5.35
CA ALA A 275 -7.35 10.72 -5.13
C ALA A 275 -6.29 11.82 -5.31
N ALA A 276 -5.17 11.69 -4.57
CA ALA A 276 -4.09 12.65 -4.58
C ALA A 276 -2.74 11.98 -4.81
N SER A 277 -1.73 12.79 -5.07
CA SER A 277 -0.33 12.38 -5.08
C SER A 277 0.48 13.29 -4.17
N PHE A 278 1.57 12.79 -3.62
CA PHE A 278 2.47 13.53 -2.73
C PHE A 278 3.85 12.87 -2.67
N HIS A 279 4.83 13.57 -2.07
CA HIS A 279 6.11 12.98 -1.74
C HIS A 279 5.99 12.23 -0.38
N PRO A 280 5.93 10.90 -0.37
CA PRO A 280 5.50 10.14 0.81
C PRO A 280 6.50 10.21 1.97
N ALA A 281 7.81 10.32 1.70
CA ALA A 281 8.80 10.46 2.76
C ALA A 281 8.76 11.86 3.39
N ARG A 282 8.63 12.94 2.58
CA ARG A 282 8.48 14.31 3.10
C ARG A 282 7.22 14.46 3.94
N TRP A 283 6.10 13.82 3.55
CA TRP A 283 4.90 13.78 4.38
C TRP A 283 5.19 13.24 5.78
N VAL A 284 5.89 12.11 5.89
CA VAL A 284 6.28 11.51 7.18
C VAL A 284 7.18 12.44 7.97
N TRP A 285 8.18 13.05 7.31
CA TRP A 285 9.11 13.97 7.98
C TRP A 285 8.41 15.23 8.46
N CYS A 286 7.56 15.86 7.66
CA CYS A 286 6.77 17.03 8.07
C CYS A 286 5.89 16.74 9.29
N LEU A 287 5.22 15.59 9.32
CA LEU A 287 4.41 15.19 10.47
C LEU A 287 5.25 15.06 11.75
N LEU A 288 6.42 14.41 11.65
CA LEU A 288 7.31 14.22 12.80
C LEU A 288 7.96 15.51 13.25
N GLU A 289 8.48 16.33 12.32
CA GLU A 289 9.04 17.66 12.64
C GLU A 289 8.01 18.51 13.37
N LYS A 290 6.75 18.49 12.89
CA LYS A 290 5.66 19.20 13.55
C LYS A 290 5.31 18.64 14.91
N ALA A 291 5.31 17.33 15.07
CA ALA A 291 5.07 16.69 16.36
C ALA A 291 6.16 16.99 17.39
N LEU A 292 7.42 17.06 16.94
CA LEU A 292 8.59 17.36 17.78
C LEU A 292 8.68 18.82 18.23
N GLU A 293 7.84 19.73 17.70
CA GLU A 293 7.67 21.07 18.29
C GLU A 293 7.04 21.00 19.70
N SER A 294 6.35 19.89 20.01
CA SER A 294 5.84 19.62 21.35
C SER A 294 6.92 18.99 22.22
N SER A 295 7.12 19.50 23.43
CA SER A 295 8.01 18.91 24.44
C SER A 295 7.59 17.51 24.91
N GLU A 296 6.34 17.13 24.64
CA GLU A 296 5.76 15.86 25.05
C GLU A 296 5.98 14.73 24.06
N VAL A 297 6.50 15.04 22.86
CA VAL A 297 6.79 14.02 21.82
C VAL A 297 8.30 13.89 21.63
N GLN A 298 8.78 12.65 21.69
CA GLN A 298 10.19 12.31 21.46
C GLN A 298 10.29 11.23 20.38
N LEU A 299 11.33 11.34 19.54
CA LEU A 299 11.65 10.35 18.50
C LEU A 299 13.04 9.77 18.76
N PHE A 300 13.15 8.45 18.73
CA PHE A 300 14.40 7.73 18.79
C PHE A 300 14.54 6.79 17.59
N THR A 301 15.34 7.18 16.63
CA THR A 301 15.73 6.34 15.49
C THR A 301 16.79 5.33 15.90
N ARG A 302 17.16 4.40 15.03
CA ARG A 302 18.18 3.37 15.29
C ARG A 302 17.94 2.65 16.62
N THR A 303 16.66 2.48 16.98
CA THR A 303 16.22 1.93 18.25
C THR A 303 15.19 0.82 18.00
N ARG A 304 15.69 -0.36 17.68
CA ARG A 304 14.84 -1.52 17.41
C ARG A 304 14.17 -2.03 18.68
N VAL A 305 12.85 -2.16 18.63
CA VAL A 305 12.09 -2.87 19.64
C VAL A 305 12.24 -4.38 19.42
N LEU A 306 12.58 -5.09 20.50
CA LEU A 306 12.84 -6.54 20.49
C LEU A 306 11.63 -7.31 21.04
N LYS A 307 10.95 -6.75 22.02
CA LYS A 307 9.85 -7.38 22.74
C LYS A 307 9.00 -6.35 23.48
N VAL A 308 7.72 -6.63 23.62
CA VAL A 308 6.79 -5.93 24.51
C VAL A 308 6.29 -6.94 25.55
N GLU A 309 6.45 -6.64 26.81
CA GLU A 309 5.99 -7.47 27.94
C GLU A 309 4.95 -6.71 28.77
N GLU A 310 3.90 -7.40 29.14
CA GLU A 310 2.92 -6.90 30.11
C GLU A 310 3.50 -7.00 31.52
N ASP A 311 3.40 -5.91 32.30
CA ASP A 311 3.85 -5.85 33.69
C ASP A 311 2.80 -5.07 34.53
N GLY A 312 1.82 -5.79 35.01
CA GLY A 312 0.68 -5.23 35.73
C GLY A 312 -0.22 -4.41 34.82
N ASP A 313 -0.35 -3.12 35.11
CA ASP A 313 -1.15 -2.18 34.31
C ASP A 313 -0.33 -1.43 33.25
N GLN A 314 0.93 -1.79 33.09
CA GLN A 314 1.86 -1.18 32.13
C GLN A 314 2.49 -2.23 31.23
N TYR A 315 3.24 -1.74 30.24
CA TYR A 315 4.08 -2.55 29.37
C TYR A 315 5.54 -2.16 29.52
N VAL A 316 6.42 -3.15 29.44
CA VAL A 316 7.87 -2.96 29.33
C VAL A 316 8.27 -3.19 27.89
N VAL A 317 8.70 -2.14 27.21
CA VAL A 317 9.17 -2.18 25.83
C VAL A 317 10.68 -2.33 25.84
N HIS A 318 11.17 -3.50 25.42
CA HIS A 318 12.59 -3.82 25.34
C HIS A 318 13.15 -3.43 23.99
N THR A 319 14.25 -2.70 23.99
CA THR A 319 14.94 -2.28 22.78
C THR A 319 16.42 -2.67 22.81
N GLU A 320 17.12 -2.50 21.67
CA GLU A 320 18.57 -2.67 21.61
C GLU A 320 19.35 -1.62 22.44
N ARG A 321 18.69 -0.53 22.87
CA ARG A 321 19.30 0.60 23.61
C ARG A 321 18.83 0.71 25.06
N GLY A 322 17.98 -0.19 25.53
CA GLY A 322 17.44 -0.19 26.88
C GLY A 322 15.93 -0.48 26.90
N THR A 323 15.28 -0.16 27.99
CA THR A 323 13.84 -0.41 28.20
C THR A 323 13.09 0.88 28.46
N VAL A 324 11.84 0.91 28.03
CA VAL A 324 10.89 1.99 28.32
C VAL A 324 9.62 1.37 28.89
N ARG A 325 9.12 1.91 30.00
CA ARG A 325 7.81 1.56 30.55
C ARG A 325 6.75 2.45 29.93
N ALA A 326 5.57 1.89 29.62
CA ALA A 326 4.48 2.64 29.01
C ALA A 326 3.12 2.18 29.49
N SER A 327 2.17 3.11 29.66
CA SER A 327 0.76 2.80 29.91
C SER A 327 0.08 2.23 28.68
N PHE A 328 0.44 2.74 27.49
CA PHE A 328 -0.10 2.33 26.20
C PHE A 328 1.01 2.03 25.19
N VAL A 329 0.75 1.07 24.31
CA VAL A 329 1.63 0.75 23.18
C VAL A 329 0.84 0.78 21.89
N ILE A 330 1.34 1.49 20.86
CA ILE A 330 0.79 1.51 19.50
C ILE A 330 1.78 0.82 18.57
N ASN A 331 1.39 -0.34 18.03
CA ASN A 331 2.18 -1.06 17.04
C ASN A 331 1.87 -0.51 15.63
N ALA A 332 2.73 0.37 15.13
CA ALA A 332 2.63 1.02 13.82
C ALA A 332 3.65 0.46 12.82
N ILE A 333 3.91 -0.86 12.87
CA ILE A 333 4.98 -1.55 12.15
C ILE A 333 4.49 -2.40 10.98
N GLU A 334 3.26 -2.20 10.54
CA GLU A 334 2.66 -2.72 9.31
C GLU A 334 2.85 -4.25 9.17
N ALA A 335 3.51 -4.71 8.10
CA ALA A 335 3.82 -6.11 7.83
C ALA A 335 4.63 -6.81 8.94
N HIS A 336 5.32 -6.03 9.78
CA HIS A 336 6.21 -6.55 10.81
C HIS A 336 5.52 -6.80 12.16
N THR A 337 4.22 -6.53 12.27
CA THR A 337 3.45 -6.72 13.52
C THR A 337 3.62 -8.13 14.09
N ALA A 338 3.67 -9.15 13.26
CA ALA A 338 3.91 -10.52 13.67
C ALA A 338 5.29 -10.76 14.33
N ALA A 339 6.27 -9.89 14.12
CA ALA A 339 7.58 -10.03 14.76
C ALA A 339 7.54 -9.77 16.26
N LEU A 340 6.64 -8.87 16.72
CA LEU A 340 6.42 -8.59 18.14
C LEU A 340 5.21 -9.36 18.69
N HIS A 341 4.25 -9.68 17.85
CA HIS A 341 2.98 -10.33 18.18
C HIS A 341 2.78 -11.56 17.29
N PRO A 342 3.35 -12.72 17.65
CA PRO A 342 3.29 -13.93 16.82
C PRO A 342 1.88 -14.37 16.42
N GLN A 343 0.86 -14.12 17.24
CA GLN A 343 -0.55 -14.37 16.93
C GLN A 343 -1.02 -13.59 15.68
N CYS A 344 -0.44 -12.42 15.40
CA CYS A 344 -0.76 -11.64 14.20
C CYS A 344 -0.22 -12.29 12.93
N GLY A 345 0.77 -13.19 13.04
CA GLY A 345 1.32 -13.94 11.90
C GLY A 345 0.34 -14.93 11.26
N GLU A 346 -0.77 -15.22 11.93
CA GLU A 346 -1.83 -16.06 11.38
C GLU A 346 -2.71 -15.29 10.39
N PHE A 347 -2.75 -13.96 10.48
CA PHE A 347 -3.62 -13.14 9.63
C PHE A 347 -2.95 -11.93 8.96
N ILE A 348 -1.75 -11.49 9.37
CA ILE A 348 -0.96 -10.48 8.64
C ILE A 348 0.22 -11.17 7.97
N HIS A 349 0.20 -11.23 6.65
CA HIS A 349 1.26 -11.88 5.88
C HIS A 349 2.10 -10.82 5.15
N PRO A 350 3.42 -10.76 5.41
CA PRO A 350 4.31 -9.89 4.66
C PRO A 350 4.41 -10.38 3.21
N VAL A 351 4.28 -9.47 2.27
CA VAL A 351 4.45 -9.72 0.83
C VAL A 351 5.48 -8.74 0.30
N GLN A 352 6.29 -9.14 -0.64
CA GLN A 352 7.25 -8.24 -1.26
C GLN A 352 6.69 -7.67 -2.55
N THR A 353 6.78 -6.33 -2.69
CA THR A 353 6.54 -5.59 -3.93
C THR A 353 7.86 -5.05 -4.47
N GLN A 354 7.85 -4.54 -5.68
CA GLN A 354 9.03 -3.89 -6.26
C GLN A 354 8.62 -2.65 -7.03
N ALA A 355 9.46 -1.62 -6.95
CA ALA A 355 9.35 -0.41 -7.75
C ALA A 355 10.70 -0.06 -8.39
N ALA A 356 10.64 0.81 -9.39
CA ALA A 356 11.80 1.34 -10.07
C ALA A 356 11.54 2.77 -10.54
N PHE A 357 12.60 3.55 -10.66
CA PHE A 357 12.57 4.89 -11.23
C PHE A 357 13.57 4.99 -12.37
N GLY A 358 13.13 5.60 -13.46
CA GLY A 358 13.97 5.89 -14.61
C GLY A 358 13.93 7.36 -14.97
N THR A 359 15.11 7.92 -15.25
CA THR A 359 15.27 9.29 -15.74
C THR A 359 15.09 9.37 -17.25
N GLY A 360 14.68 10.56 -17.76
CA GLY A 360 14.44 10.79 -19.19
C GLY A 360 13.15 10.11 -19.68
N GLY A 361 12.17 9.95 -18.80
CA GLY A 361 10.93 9.21 -18.99
C GLY A 361 10.03 9.66 -20.12
N PRO A 362 8.84 9.05 -20.24
CA PRO A 362 7.93 9.37 -21.32
C PRO A 362 7.45 10.83 -21.22
N GLU A 363 7.71 11.62 -22.28
CA GLU A 363 7.38 13.06 -22.32
C GLU A 363 5.87 13.33 -22.23
N ASN A 364 5.04 12.34 -22.58
CA ASN A 364 3.58 12.44 -22.54
C ASN A 364 2.99 12.14 -21.17
N MET A 365 3.72 11.48 -20.27
CA MET A 365 3.23 11.19 -18.92
C MET A 365 3.05 12.50 -18.13
N LYS A 366 1.88 12.68 -17.57
CA LYS A 366 1.60 13.87 -16.75
C LYS A 366 2.07 13.64 -15.31
N PRO A 367 2.77 14.62 -14.72
CA PRO A 367 3.10 14.58 -13.29
C PRO A 367 1.86 14.88 -12.42
N HIS A 368 1.97 14.57 -11.15
CA HIS A 368 0.99 14.93 -10.10
C HIS A 368 -0.43 14.36 -10.32
N ILE A 369 -0.56 13.25 -11.02
CA ILE A 369 -1.78 12.47 -11.14
C ILE A 369 -1.47 11.00 -10.94
N GLY A 370 -2.32 10.29 -10.25
CA GLY A 370 -2.21 8.85 -10.09
C GLY A 370 -2.52 8.13 -11.40
N LEU A 371 -1.68 7.16 -11.78
CA LEU A 371 -1.83 6.39 -12.99
C LEU A 371 -1.63 4.91 -12.68
N SER A 372 -2.51 4.05 -13.17
CA SER A 372 -2.31 2.62 -13.06
C SER A 372 -2.80 1.89 -14.30
N GLY A 373 -2.04 0.86 -14.66
CA GLY A 373 -2.44 -0.15 -15.61
C GLY A 373 -2.97 -1.40 -14.90
N LYS A 374 -3.33 -2.40 -15.66
CA LYS A 374 -3.79 -3.69 -15.10
C LYS A 374 -2.74 -4.38 -14.20
N ARG A 375 -1.46 -4.06 -14.39
CA ARG A 375 -0.33 -4.78 -13.78
C ARG A 375 0.74 -3.89 -13.18
N GLY A 376 0.47 -2.63 -12.93
CA GLY A 376 1.44 -1.72 -12.33
C GLY A 376 0.86 -0.35 -12.09
N PHE A 377 1.47 0.35 -11.14
CA PHE A 377 1.21 1.74 -10.84
C PHE A 377 2.31 2.58 -11.48
N PHE A 378 1.96 3.77 -11.94
CA PHE A 378 2.88 4.68 -12.60
C PHE A 378 2.80 6.06 -11.97
N GLY A 379 3.94 6.71 -11.81
CA GLY A 379 4.04 8.08 -11.34
C GLY A 379 4.93 8.90 -12.26
N GLY A 380 4.40 9.99 -12.81
CA GLY A 380 5.20 10.99 -13.51
C GLY A 380 5.94 11.87 -12.51
N HIS A 381 7.22 12.11 -12.77
CA HIS A 381 8.08 12.99 -12.01
C HIS A 381 8.79 13.93 -12.98
N GLU A 382 9.22 15.14 -12.54
CA GLU A 382 9.89 16.11 -13.41
C GLU A 382 11.14 15.54 -14.10
N GLU A 383 11.86 14.66 -13.40
CA GLU A 383 13.09 14.04 -13.92
C GLU A 383 12.87 12.72 -14.63
N GLY A 384 11.67 12.13 -14.56
CA GLY A 384 11.44 10.80 -15.12
C GLY A 384 10.11 10.17 -14.74
N ALA A 385 10.12 8.85 -14.68
CA ALA A 385 8.94 8.06 -14.34
C ALA A 385 9.23 6.96 -13.32
N MET A 386 8.32 6.79 -12.40
CA MET A 386 8.29 5.68 -11.46
C MET A 386 7.31 4.62 -11.91
N VAL A 387 7.62 3.37 -11.62
CA VAL A 387 6.73 2.24 -11.82
C VAL A 387 6.83 1.29 -10.64
N GLY A 388 5.69 0.83 -10.15
CA GLY A 388 5.57 -0.16 -9.08
C GLY A 388 4.66 -1.31 -9.47
N SER A 389 4.81 -2.44 -8.79
CA SER A 389 3.97 -3.62 -9.00
C SER A 389 3.04 -3.87 -7.84
N ASP A 390 1.94 -4.56 -8.16
CA ASP A 390 1.14 -5.20 -7.14
C ASP A 390 1.91 -6.32 -6.39
N ALA A 391 1.43 -6.63 -5.18
CA ALA A 391 2.08 -7.59 -4.29
C ALA A 391 2.00 -9.06 -4.75
N SER A 392 1.18 -9.39 -5.73
CA SER A 392 0.87 -10.77 -6.13
C SER A 392 1.99 -11.48 -6.89
N ARG A 393 3.07 -10.79 -7.24
CA ARG A 393 4.05 -11.28 -8.23
C ARG A 393 5.37 -11.76 -7.67
N ILE A 394 5.62 -11.60 -6.38
CA ILE A 394 6.91 -11.93 -5.77
C ILE A 394 6.72 -13.06 -4.78
N SER A 395 7.65 -14.00 -4.80
CA SER A 395 7.62 -15.15 -3.87
C SER A 395 7.61 -14.67 -2.41
N PRO A 396 6.71 -15.16 -1.56
CA PRO A 396 6.71 -14.85 -0.13
C PRO A 396 8.04 -15.13 0.58
N LYS A 397 8.87 -16.05 0.03
CA LYS A 397 10.22 -16.34 0.56
C LYS A 397 11.20 -15.18 0.45
N ARG A 398 10.86 -14.13 -0.30
CA ARG A 398 11.65 -12.90 -0.44
C ARG A 398 11.10 -11.73 0.37
N ALA A 399 10.04 -11.94 1.13
CA ALA A 399 9.53 -10.94 2.04
C ALA A 399 10.65 -10.48 2.98
N ASN A 400 10.64 -9.18 3.32
CA ASN A 400 11.65 -8.52 4.17
C ASN A 400 13.07 -8.40 3.57
N CYS A 401 13.28 -8.76 2.31
CA CYS A 401 14.54 -8.58 1.63
C CYS A 401 14.48 -7.37 0.69
N ASN A 402 15.16 -6.26 1.01
CA ASN A 402 15.35 -5.18 0.02
C ASN A 402 16.34 -5.64 -1.06
N ASN A 403 15.88 -6.56 -1.89
CA ASN A 403 16.67 -7.13 -2.97
C ASN A 403 15.86 -7.16 -4.27
N PRO A 404 15.75 -6.00 -4.98
CA PRO A 404 15.02 -5.91 -6.22
C PRO A 404 15.61 -6.84 -7.29
N SER A 405 14.76 -7.36 -8.14
CA SER A 405 15.12 -8.22 -9.27
C SER A 405 15.11 -7.39 -10.56
N ARG A 406 16.23 -7.35 -11.27
CA ARG A 406 16.31 -6.70 -12.59
C ARG A 406 15.33 -7.27 -13.61
N PHE A 407 14.94 -8.52 -13.47
CA PHE A 407 13.90 -9.12 -14.31
C PHE A 407 12.55 -8.44 -14.06
N ILE A 408 12.18 -8.24 -12.79
CA ILE A 408 10.94 -7.57 -12.42
C ILE A 408 10.99 -6.10 -12.86
N THR A 409 12.10 -5.40 -12.64
CA THR A 409 12.27 -4.02 -13.13
C THR A 409 12.03 -3.91 -14.64
N LYS A 410 12.60 -4.81 -15.43
CA LYS A 410 12.39 -4.85 -16.87
C LYS A 410 10.92 -5.11 -17.25
N PHE A 411 10.28 -6.01 -16.52
CA PHE A 411 8.86 -6.28 -16.71
C PHE A 411 8.00 -5.04 -16.43
N LEU A 412 8.24 -4.36 -15.30
CA LEU A 412 7.53 -3.14 -14.91
C LEU A 412 7.71 -2.02 -15.94
N MET A 413 8.96 -1.82 -16.40
CA MET A 413 9.23 -0.86 -17.47
C MET A 413 8.55 -1.24 -18.79
N GLY A 414 8.40 -2.52 -19.07
CA GLY A 414 7.61 -3.02 -20.20
C GLY A 414 6.13 -2.69 -20.09
N GLU A 415 5.55 -2.79 -18.89
CA GLU A 415 4.18 -2.33 -18.64
C GLU A 415 4.03 -0.81 -18.79
N LEU A 416 5.00 -0.02 -18.32
CA LEU A 416 5.03 1.42 -18.54
C LEU A 416 5.02 1.74 -20.06
N TYR A 417 5.87 1.10 -20.85
CA TYR A 417 5.96 1.32 -22.28
C TYR A 417 4.70 0.92 -23.06
N LYS A 418 3.92 0.01 -22.53
CA LYS A 418 2.64 -0.38 -23.11
C LYS A 418 1.67 0.80 -23.17
N TYR A 419 1.64 1.62 -22.13
CA TYR A 419 0.72 2.74 -22.01
C TYR A 419 1.29 4.07 -22.49
N PHE A 420 2.59 4.27 -22.38
CA PHE A 420 3.22 5.58 -22.69
C PHE A 420 4.12 5.53 -23.93
N GLY A 421 4.30 4.35 -24.51
CA GLY A 421 5.24 4.17 -25.60
C GLY A 421 6.69 4.08 -25.12
N ARG A 422 7.57 3.67 -26.01
CA ARG A 422 9.01 3.59 -25.73
C ARG A 422 9.62 4.98 -25.66
N SER A 423 10.41 5.23 -24.64
CA SER A 423 11.13 6.48 -24.43
C SER A 423 12.62 6.20 -24.14
N LYS A 424 13.47 7.22 -24.17
CA LYS A 424 14.87 7.13 -23.74
C LYS A 424 14.97 7.16 -22.21
N LEU A 425 14.33 6.22 -21.57
CA LEU A 425 14.32 6.09 -20.12
C LEU A 425 15.48 5.20 -19.66
N TYR A 426 16.24 5.67 -18.68
CA TYR A 426 17.32 4.92 -18.04
C TYR A 426 16.96 4.65 -16.58
N VAL A 427 16.87 3.39 -16.20
CA VAL A 427 16.64 3.00 -14.81
C VAL A 427 17.83 3.41 -13.94
N THR A 428 17.57 4.29 -12.99
CA THR A 428 18.57 4.80 -12.04
C THR A 428 18.37 4.26 -10.63
N HIS A 429 17.13 3.88 -10.29
CA HIS A 429 16.81 3.32 -8.98
C HIS A 429 15.90 2.09 -9.13
N GLU A 430 16.13 1.08 -8.32
CA GLU A 430 15.23 -0.08 -8.18
C GLU A 430 15.22 -0.53 -6.71
N TRP A 431 14.04 -0.74 -6.15
CA TRP A 431 13.90 -1.13 -4.75
C TRP A 431 12.71 -2.06 -4.54
N SER A 432 12.67 -2.69 -3.37
CA SER A 432 11.53 -3.49 -2.94
C SER A 432 10.95 -2.97 -1.63
N GLY A 433 9.66 -3.17 -1.44
CA GLY A 433 8.91 -2.88 -0.23
C GLY A 433 8.20 -4.13 0.29
N THR A 434 7.78 -4.10 1.54
CA THR A 434 7.10 -5.23 2.18
C THR A 434 5.80 -4.75 2.81
N PRO A 435 4.71 -4.66 2.04
CA PRO A 435 3.38 -4.46 2.61
C PRO A 435 2.88 -5.70 3.33
N GLY A 436 2.00 -5.51 4.33
CA GLY A 436 1.26 -6.54 5.02
C GLY A 436 -0.12 -6.75 4.42
N PHE A 437 -0.47 -8.00 4.16
CA PHE A 437 -1.78 -8.39 3.69
C PHE A 437 -2.50 -9.20 4.74
N THR A 438 -3.73 -8.83 5.03
CA THR A 438 -4.59 -9.53 5.99
C THR A 438 -5.41 -10.62 5.30
N ALA A 439 -6.03 -11.48 6.12
CA ALA A 439 -6.82 -12.60 5.60
C ALA A 439 -8.11 -12.17 4.89
N ASP A 440 -8.61 -10.98 5.16
CA ASP A 440 -9.77 -10.36 4.51
C ASP A 440 -9.39 -9.25 3.53
N GLU A 441 -8.10 -8.94 3.40
CA GLU A 441 -7.51 -7.90 2.56
C GLU A 441 -7.85 -6.45 3.00
N PHE A 442 -8.15 -6.22 4.29
CA PHE A 442 -8.43 -4.88 4.84
C PHE A 442 -7.60 -4.58 6.10
N PRO A 443 -7.36 -3.28 6.41
CA PRO A 443 -6.52 -2.85 7.52
C PRO A 443 -6.98 -3.39 8.88
N VAL A 444 -6.03 -3.51 9.80
CA VAL A 444 -6.28 -3.79 11.22
C VAL A 444 -6.05 -2.51 12.01
N VAL A 445 -7.06 -2.06 12.75
CA VAL A 445 -7.00 -0.83 13.55
C VAL A 445 -7.74 -1.03 14.87
N GLY A 446 -7.06 -0.90 15.98
CA GLY A 446 -7.68 -0.97 17.32
C GLY A 446 -6.90 -1.79 18.34
N LEU A 447 -7.55 -2.13 19.41
CA LEU A 447 -6.99 -2.90 20.53
C LEU A 447 -6.58 -4.31 20.09
N LEU A 448 -5.32 -4.65 20.33
CA LEU A 448 -4.75 -5.95 19.99
C LEU A 448 -4.97 -7.00 21.09
N ASP A 449 -4.93 -6.57 22.34
CA ASP A 449 -5.00 -7.45 23.52
C ASP A 449 -6.25 -7.22 24.39
N GLY A 450 -7.16 -6.36 23.93
CA GLY A 450 -8.36 -5.98 24.67
C GLY A 450 -8.10 -5.09 25.89
N LYS A 451 -6.84 -4.60 26.07
CA LYS A 451 -6.44 -3.73 27.18
C LYS A 451 -5.96 -2.37 26.68
N ARG A 452 -4.64 -2.18 26.55
CA ARG A 452 -3.99 -0.90 26.23
C ARG A 452 -2.93 -1.00 25.14
N GLN A 453 -2.90 -2.13 24.43
CA GLN A 453 -2.01 -2.33 23.32
C GLN A 453 -2.80 -2.29 22.00
N TYR A 454 -2.43 -1.37 21.12
CA TYR A 454 -3.08 -1.14 19.84
C TYR A 454 -2.23 -1.65 18.68
N ALA A 455 -2.88 -2.02 17.60
CA ALA A 455 -2.24 -2.25 16.29
C ALA A 455 -2.90 -1.38 15.23
N ILE A 456 -2.09 -0.81 14.36
CA ILE A 456 -2.49 -0.12 13.13
C ILE A 456 -1.56 -0.64 12.03
N GLY A 457 -2.04 -1.59 11.23
CA GLY A 457 -1.22 -2.28 10.24
C GLY A 457 -2.01 -3.19 9.32
N GLY A 458 -1.33 -4.05 8.55
CA GLY A 458 -1.97 -4.92 7.58
C GLY A 458 -2.72 -4.12 6.51
N MET A 459 -2.11 -3.07 5.99
CA MET A 459 -2.75 -2.05 5.14
C MET A 459 -3.12 -2.54 3.74
N CYS A 460 -2.72 -3.75 3.36
CA CYS A 460 -3.05 -4.39 2.09
C CYS A 460 -2.73 -3.53 0.85
N GLY A 461 -1.65 -2.74 0.92
CA GLY A 461 -1.22 -1.82 -0.13
C GLY A 461 -1.88 -0.44 -0.10
N SER A 462 -2.87 -0.19 0.77
CA SER A 462 -3.63 1.07 0.80
C SER A 462 -3.25 1.98 1.99
N GLY A 463 -2.04 1.86 2.53
CA GLY A 463 -1.63 2.58 3.74
C GLY A 463 -1.80 4.10 3.68
N THR A 464 -1.52 4.72 2.54
CA THR A 464 -1.72 6.16 2.31
C THR A 464 -3.18 6.59 2.38
N GLY A 465 -4.10 5.69 2.01
CA GLY A 465 -5.54 5.94 1.99
C GLY A 465 -6.24 5.79 3.34
N VAL A 466 -5.58 5.23 4.36
CA VAL A 466 -6.25 4.89 5.63
C VAL A 466 -5.47 5.27 6.88
N SER A 467 -4.13 5.36 6.83
CA SER A 467 -3.28 5.43 8.03
C SER A 467 -3.46 6.69 8.87
N PHE A 468 -3.67 7.85 8.25
CA PHE A 468 -3.75 9.13 8.95
C PHE A 468 -5.03 9.22 9.80
N ASN A 469 -6.17 8.83 9.24
CA ASN A 469 -7.45 8.78 9.96
C ASN A 469 -7.46 7.67 11.02
N ALA A 470 -6.87 6.50 10.73
CA ALA A 470 -6.73 5.41 11.69
C ALA A 470 -5.89 5.81 12.91
N ALA A 471 -4.77 6.52 12.68
CA ALA A 471 -3.93 7.05 13.75
C ALA A 471 -4.68 8.08 14.59
N ARG A 472 -5.43 9.00 13.96
CA ARG A 472 -6.29 9.96 14.65
C ARG A 472 -7.26 9.24 15.60
N HIS A 473 -7.95 8.22 15.09
CA HIS A 473 -8.89 7.44 15.88
C HIS A 473 -8.26 6.83 17.14
N VAL A 474 -7.13 6.12 16.98
CA VAL A 474 -6.46 5.46 18.10
C VAL A 474 -5.96 6.48 19.13
N VAL A 475 -5.39 7.60 18.69
CA VAL A 475 -4.93 8.67 19.58
C VAL A 475 -6.10 9.28 20.35
N GLN A 476 -7.23 9.55 19.69
CA GLN A 476 -8.44 10.05 20.37
C GLN A 476 -9.00 9.08 21.40
N GLN A 477 -8.94 7.77 21.13
CA GLN A 477 -9.34 6.74 22.12
C GLN A 477 -8.43 6.76 23.35
N ILE A 478 -7.11 6.88 23.18
CA ILE A 478 -6.16 6.91 24.31
C ILE A 478 -6.33 8.18 25.13
N LEU A 479 -6.54 9.32 24.48
CA LEU A 479 -6.72 10.62 25.14
C LEU A 479 -8.12 10.79 25.75
N GLU A 480 -9.06 9.87 25.49
CA GLU A 480 -10.46 9.98 25.91
C GLU A 480 -11.08 11.34 25.49
N VAL A 481 -10.69 11.85 24.31
CA VAL A 481 -11.16 13.14 23.83
C VAL A 481 -12.58 13.01 23.29
N ASP A 482 -13.51 13.77 23.91
CA ASP A 482 -14.85 13.97 23.35
C ASP A 482 -14.77 14.75 22.03
N GLY A 483 -14.99 14.08 20.94
CA GLY A 483 -14.98 14.68 19.60
C GLY A 483 -15.58 13.74 18.57
N PRO A 484 -15.89 14.23 17.35
CA PRO A 484 -16.41 13.35 16.31
C PRO A 484 -15.37 12.32 15.92
N ASN A 485 -15.44 11.17 16.54
CA ASN A 485 -14.71 9.99 16.16
C ASN A 485 -15.58 9.21 15.16
N ASP A 486 -15.45 9.59 13.90
CA ASP A 486 -16.22 9.07 12.77
C ASP A 486 -15.54 7.85 12.11
N TYR A 487 -14.52 7.28 12.77
CA TYR A 487 -13.82 6.10 12.26
C TYR A 487 -14.64 4.83 12.54
N PRO A 488 -14.93 4.01 11.54
CA PRO A 488 -15.76 2.81 11.68
C PRO A 488 -14.94 1.64 12.26
N ALA A 489 -14.57 1.76 13.53
CA ALA A 489 -13.61 0.89 14.20
C ALA A 489 -14.05 -0.58 14.25
N GLU A 490 -15.34 -0.84 14.36
CA GLU A 490 -15.92 -2.18 14.45
C GLU A 490 -15.59 -3.03 13.21
N TYR A 491 -15.55 -2.41 12.03
CA TYR A 491 -15.21 -3.10 10.79
C TYR A 491 -13.72 -3.44 10.68
N PHE A 492 -12.84 -2.73 11.40
CA PHE A 492 -11.38 -2.86 11.28
C PHE A 492 -10.69 -3.36 12.55
N ALA A 493 -11.45 -3.65 13.62
CA ALA A 493 -10.90 -4.15 14.87
C ALA A 493 -10.11 -5.45 14.66
N PRO A 494 -8.96 -5.62 15.38
CA PRO A 494 -8.16 -6.85 15.33
C PRO A 494 -8.95 -8.11 15.66
N SER A 495 -9.96 -8.01 16.55
CA SER A 495 -10.81 -9.12 16.97
C SER A 495 -11.50 -9.84 15.80
N ARG A 496 -11.86 -9.12 14.73
CA ARG A 496 -12.48 -9.74 13.56
C ARG A 496 -11.59 -10.83 12.90
N LEU A 497 -10.26 -10.72 13.07
CA LEU A 497 -9.29 -11.68 12.52
C LEU A 497 -8.70 -12.61 13.59
N LEU A 498 -8.53 -12.11 14.84
CA LEU A 498 -8.00 -12.88 15.96
C LEU A 498 -9.02 -13.84 16.55
N ASP A 499 -10.26 -13.40 16.68
CA ASP A 499 -11.36 -14.18 17.26
C ASP A 499 -12.67 -13.91 16.51
N PRO A 500 -12.74 -14.31 15.24
CA PRO A 500 -13.86 -13.96 14.36
C PRO A 500 -15.21 -14.52 14.82
N GLN A 501 -15.21 -15.58 15.63
CA GLN A 501 -16.44 -16.20 16.14
C GLN A 501 -17.08 -15.37 17.27
N ASN A 502 -16.28 -14.58 18.00
CA ASN A 502 -16.73 -13.72 19.09
C ASN A 502 -16.65 -12.23 18.72
N HIS A 503 -16.31 -11.92 17.48
CA HIS A 503 -16.28 -10.53 17.02
C HIS A 503 -17.71 -9.98 16.87
N SER A 504 -17.96 -8.82 17.47
CA SER A 504 -19.23 -8.10 17.34
C SER A 504 -19.20 -7.24 16.08
N TRP A 505 -19.83 -7.73 15.03
CA TRP A 505 -20.09 -6.93 13.84
C TRP A 505 -21.14 -5.85 14.14
N PRO A 506 -21.13 -4.71 13.44
CA PRO A 506 -22.20 -3.72 13.52
C PRO A 506 -23.56 -4.32 13.18
N GLU A 507 -24.62 -3.72 13.71
CA GLU A 507 -25.99 -4.11 13.40
C GLU A 507 -26.25 -3.96 11.89
N ILE A 508 -26.90 -4.98 11.32
CA ILE A 508 -27.26 -4.96 9.91
C ILE A 508 -28.48 -4.06 9.75
N GLU A 509 -28.30 -2.97 9.01
CA GLU A 509 -29.39 -2.06 8.70
C GLU A 509 -30.46 -2.79 7.87
N GLU A 510 -31.68 -2.86 8.38
CA GLU A 510 -32.84 -3.35 7.60
C GLU A 510 -33.36 -2.16 6.78
N GLU A 511 -33.51 -2.36 5.47
CA GLU A 511 -34.19 -1.38 4.63
C GLU A 511 -35.65 -1.27 5.09
N ASP A 512 -36.09 -0.04 5.44
CA ASP A 512 -37.49 0.28 5.75
C ASP A 512 -38.40 0.19 4.49
#